data_64658f71fcfb82f977033262010e63c3
#
_entry.id   64658f71fcfb82f977033262010e63c3
#
_cell.length_a   1.000
_cell.length_b   1.000
_cell.length_c   1.000
_cell.angle_alpha   90.00
_cell.angle_beta   90.00
_cell.angle_gamma   90.00
#
_symmetry.space_group_name_H-M   'P 1'
#
loop_
_entity.id
_entity.type
_entity.pdbx_description
1 polymer ?
#
loop_
_entity_poly.entity_id
_entity_poly.type
_entity_poly.pdbx_seq_one_letter_code
_entity_poly.pdbx_strand_id
1 'polypeptide(L)'
;MLVTETLGAFGFNEQILSSVIDARARLLTADAVIIPRSIDLDLVPVDDASIYERRVNWWNEKPYGFDLSPLAVFASNIVFVGSVGSASFLAQPARVIAADLTTIATADVSGRAQFTTTRGGLLHGFAGWFRAKLADGIELSNEAPGSHWEHVFLPLQTPVHVEERTPIDVELESHDGLSWRWKGKIGEVPFDQMSALSSPPCRL
;
A
#
# COMPACT_ATOMS: atom_id res chain seq x y z
N MET A 1 -0.28 29.47 3.71
CA MET A 1 -1.07 28.23 3.62
C MET A 1 -0.63 27.45 2.41
N LEU A 2 -0.49 26.12 2.56
CA LEU A 2 -0.27 25.18 1.46
C LEU A 2 -1.48 24.25 1.38
N VAL A 3 -2.06 24.07 0.19
CA VAL A 3 -3.08 23.06 -0.08
C VAL A 3 -2.57 22.20 -1.23
N THR A 4 -2.53 20.89 -1.08
CA THR A 4 -2.06 19.97 -2.12
C THR A 4 -2.92 18.70 -2.13
N GLU A 5 -3.13 18.14 -3.32
CA GLU A 5 -3.85 16.87 -3.54
C GLU A 5 -2.95 15.96 -4.41
N THR A 6 -1.70 15.79 -4.08
CA THR A 6 -0.77 14.88 -4.75
C THR A 6 -0.63 13.56 -3.97
N LEU A 7 -1.76 12.88 -3.76
CA LEU A 7 -1.85 11.70 -2.88
C LEU A 7 -1.61 10.37 -3.63
N GLY A 8 -2.22 10.22 -4.82
CA GLY A 8 -2.26 8.95 -5.53
C GLY A 8 -3.02 7.86 -4.77
N ALA A 9 -3.01 6.62 -5.27
CA ALA A 9 -3.80 5.53 -4.70
C ALA A 9 -3.30 5.05 -3.31
N PHE A 10 -2.05 5.33 -2.96
CA PHE A 10 -1.47 4.93 -1.67
C PHE A 10 -0.82 6.12 -0.94
N GLY A 11 -1.46 7.29 -1.02
CA GLY A 11 -1.17 8.46 -0.21
C GLY A 11 0.14 9.17 -0.50
N PHE A 12 1.19 8.49 -0.98
CA PHE A 12 2.51 9.08 -1.24
C PHE A 12 2.97 8.95 -2.69
N ASN A 13 2.21 8.28 -3.55
CA ASN A 13 2.63 7.92 -4.92
C ASN A 13 2.90 9.10 -5.85
N GLU A 14 2.46 10.29 -5.51
CA GLU A 14 2.67 11.51 -6.30
C GLU A 14 3.68 12.46 -5.63
N GLN A 15 4.59 11.92 -4.83
CA GLN A 15 5.72 12.64 -4.22
C GLN A 15 5.29 13.81 -3.31
N ILE A 16 4.16 13.65 -2.61
CA ILE A 16 3.67 14.68 -1.68
C ILE A 16 4.68 14.97 -0.56
N LEU A 17 5.43 13.95 -0.10
CA LEU A 17 6.37 14.12 1.02
C LEU A 17 7.51 15.06 0.65
N SER A 18 8.24 14.79 -0.44
CA SER A 18 9.32 15.66 -0.92
C SER A 18 8.80 17.03 -1.29
N SER A 19 7.62 17.14 -1.93
CA SER A 19 7.02 18.42 -2.29
C SER A 19 6.70 19.28 -1.08
N VAL A 20 6.13 18.70 -0.01
CA VAL A 20 5.79 19.44 1.21
C VAL A 20 7.05 19.81 2.00
N ILE A 21 8.05 18.93 2.07
CA ILE A 21 9.35 19.22 2.72
C ILE A 21 10.00 20.41 2.05
N ASP A 22 10.06 20.42 0.72
CA ASP A 22 10.64 21.53 -0.05
C ASP A 22 9.83 22.83 0.11
N ALA A 23 8.49 22.76 0.04
CA ALA A 23 7.63 23.91 0.25
C ALA A 23 7.82 24.53 1.66
N ARG A 24 7.91 23.68 2.69
CA ARG A 24 8.18 24.15 4.06
C ARG A 24 9.53 24.86 4.17
N ALA A 25 10.54 24.33 3.51
CA ALA A 25 11.90 24.88 3.59
C ALA A 25 12.03 26.24 2.87
N ARG A 26 11.29 26.47 1.78
CA ARG A 26 11.53 27.60 0.89
C ARG A 26 10.37 28.57 0.75
N LEU A 27 9.12 28.12 0.91
CA LEU A 27 7.94 28.87 0.51
C LEU A 27 6.99 29.22 1.64
N LEU A 28 7.10 28.53 2.78
CA LEU A 28 6.14 28.67 3.87
C LEU A 28 6.76 29.38 5.09
N THR A 29 5.92 30.11 5.81
CA THR A 29 6.25 30.58 7.16
C THR A 29 6.09 29.46 8.18
N ALA A 30 6.71 29.57 9.35
CA ALA A 30 6.71 28.53 10.37
C ALA A 30 5.29 28.20 10.92
N ASP A 31 4.37 29.15 10.82
CA ASP A 31 2.96 29.04 11.24
C ASP A 31 2.00 28.70 10.09
N ALA A 32 2.53 28.37 8.91
CA ALA A 32 1.70 28.08 7.75
C ALA A 32 0.80 26.85 7.96
N VAL A 33 -0.45 26.97 7.60
CA VAL A 33 -1.39 25.82 7.54
C VAL A 33 -1.07 24.97 6.34
N ILE A 34 -1.00 23.63 6.54
CA ILE A 34 -0.76 22.63 5.49
C ILE A 34 -1.99 21.70 5.44
N ILE A 35 -2.53 21.50 4.25
CA ILE A 35 -3.69 20.63 3.98
C ILE A 35 -3.33 19.67 2.83
N PRO A 36 -3.35 18.35 3.05
CA PRO A 36 -3.64 17.65 4.32
C PRO A 36 -2.55 17.90 5.37
N ARG A 37 -2.94 17.81 6.64
CA ARG A 37 -2.01 17.96 7.76
C ARG A 37 -1.18 16.69 7.98
N SER A 38 -1.82 15.54 7.86
CA SER A 38 -1.18 14.23 8.02
C SER A 38 -1.80 13.22 7.07
N ILE A 39 -1.03 12.16 6.78
CA ILE A 39 -1.47 11.02 6.00
C ILE A 39 -1.09 9.76 6.75
N ASP A 40 -2.08 8.90 6.98
CA ASP A 40 -1.91 7.56 7.51
C ASP A 40 -2.09 6.55 6.39
N LEU A 41 -1.28 5.48 6.37
CA LEU A 41 -1.47 4.32 5.51
C LEU A 41 -1.94 3.14 6.34
N ASP A 42 -3.02 2.52 5.90
CA ASP A 42 -3.54 1.29 6.49
C ASP A 42 -3.29 0.11 5.55
N LEU A 43 -3.09 -1.07 6.15
CA LEU A 43 -3.01 -2.36 5.45
C LEU A 43 -3.99 -3.36 6.06
N VAL A 44 -4.34 -4.36 5.25
CA VAL A 44 -5.07 -5.55 5.68
C VAL A 44 -4.63 -6.76 4.86
N PRO A 45 -4.38 -7.93 5.48
CA PRO A 45 -4.13 -9.18 4.76
C PRO A 45 -5.41 -9.66 4.07
N VAL A 46 -5.28 -10.12 2.80
CA VAL A 46 -6.45 -10.48 1.99
C VAL A 46 -6.35 -11.84 1.32
N ASP A 47 -7.51 -12.52 1.29
CA ASP A 47 -7.78 -13.71 0.50
C ASP A 47 -8.59 -13.28 -0.74
N ASP A 48 -7.89 -12.87 -1.80
CA ASP A 48 -8.51 -12.45 -3.06
C ASP A 48 -7.84 -13.12 -4.26
N ALA A 49 -8.29 -14.34 -4.57
CA ALA A 49 -7.81 -15.09 -5.72
C ALA A 49 -8.07 -14.33 -7.03
N SER A 50 -9.17 -13.59 -7.13
CA SER A 50 -9.56 -12.90 -8.37
C SER A 50 -8.54 -11.84 -8.78
N ILE A 51 -8.07 -11.01 -7.86
CA ILE A 51 -7.04 -9.99 -8.18
C ILE A 51 -5.69 -10.67 -8.40
N TYR A 52 -5.36 -11.71 -7.60
CA TYR A 52 -4.10 -12.42 -7.71
C TYR A 52 -3.96 -13.14 -9.06
N GLU A 53 -4.98 -13.89 -9.49
CA GLU A 53 -4.99 -14.59 -10.78
C GLU A 53 -4.84 -13.62 -11.95
N ARG A 54 -5.56 -12.50 -11.95
CA ARG A 54 -5.47 -11.51 -13.04
C ARG A 54 -4.14 -10.74 -13.09
N ARG A 55 -3.48 -10.52 -11.95
CA ARG A 55 -2.32 -9.63 -11.86
C ARG A 55 -1.00 -10.36 -11.79
N VAL A 56 -0.96 -11.49 -11.07
CA VAL A 56 0.28 -12.23 -10.80
C VAL A 56 0.29 -13.55 -11.55
N ASN A 57 -0.73 -14.38 -11.39
CA ASN A 57 -0.72 -15.74 -11.91
C ASN A 57 -0.99 -15.82 -13.42
N TRP A 58 -1.59 -14.80 -14.03
CA TRP A 58 -1.85 -14.75 -15.47
C TRP A 58 -0.60 -15.05 -16.33
N TRP A 59 0.60 -14.68 -15.86
CA TRP A 59 1.85 -14.94 -16.55
C TRP A 59 2.21 -16.43 -16.65
N ASN A 60 1.64 -17.27 -15.79
CA ASN A 60 1.80 -18.71 -15.79
C ASN A 60 0.86 -19.42 -16.77
N GLU A 61 -0.16 -18.76 -17.30
CA GLU A 61 -1.19 -19.36 -18.18
C GLU A 61 -0.79 -19.48 -19.65
N LYS A 62 0.48 -19.19 -19.99
CA LYS A 62 1.01 -19.17 -21.36
C LYS A 62 0.16 -18.32 -22.32
N PRO A 63 0.00 -17.01 -22.03
CA PRO A 63 -0.78 -16.13 -22.88
C PRO A 63 -0.26 -16.14 -24.31
N TYR A 64 -1.17 -16.22 -25.28
CA TYR A 64 -0.86 -16.34 -26.70
C TYR A 64 0.04 -17.55 -27.08
N GLY A 65 0.13 -18.56 -26.20
CA GLY A 65 0.97 -19.76 -26.41
C GLY A 65 2.44 -19.60 -26.02
N PHE A 66 2.85 -18.45 -25.49
CA PHE A 66 4.21 -18.20 -25.05
C PHE A 66 4.38 -18.55 -23.58
N ASP A 67 5.51 -19.14 -23.22
CA ASP A 67 5.90 -19.32 -21.81
C ASP A 67 6.46 -18.00 -21.26
N LEU A 68 5.62 -17.26 -20.55
CA LEU A 68 5.96 -16.01 -19.88
C LEU A 68 6.05 -16.16 -18.35
N SER A 69 6.06 -17.41 -17.85
CA SER A 69 6.16 -17.69 -16.41
C SER A 69 7.34 -17.02 -15.68
N PRO A 70 8.51 -16.78 -16.30
CA PRO A 70 9.57 -16.02 -15.65
C PRO A 70 9.17 -14.57 -15.26
N LEU A 71 8.13 -14.02 -15.90
CA LEU A 71 7.63 -12.67 -15.58
C LEU A 71 6.75 -12.63 -14.33
N ALA A 72 6.23 -13.76 -13.86
CA ALA A 72 5.42 -13.83 -12.65
C ALA A 72 6.17 -13.31 -11.41
N VAL A 73 7.48 -13.52 -11.35
CA VAL A 73 8.33 -12.97 -10.27
C VAL A 73 8.35 -11.43 -10.29
N PHE A 74 8.35 -10.81 -11.47
CA PHE A 74 8.26 -9.34 -11.56
C PHE A 74 6.86 -8.86 -11.18
N ALA A 75 5.82 -9.57 -11.63
CA ALA A 75 4.44 -9.22 -11.28
C ALA A 75 4.20 -9.27 -9.77
N SER A 76 4.78 -10.24 -9.04
CA SER A 76 4.66 -10.30 -7.58
C SER A 76 5.41 -9.18 -6.85
N ASN A 77 6.18 -8.37 -7.56
CA ASN A 77 6.91 -7.20 -7.07
C ASN A 77 6.32 -5.87 -7.59
N ILE A 78 5.08 -5.87 -8.06
CA ILE A 78 4.36 -4.67 -8.51
C ILE A 78 3.28 -4.32 -7.48
N VAL A 79 3.17 -3.03 -7.17
CA VAL A 79 2.02 -2.49 -6.44
C VAL A 79 0.90 -2.23 -7.45
N PHE A 80 -0.18 -2.98 -7.36
CA PHE A 80 -1.33 -2.82 -8.26
C PHE A 80 -2.37 -1.90 -7.65
N VAL A 81 -3.12 -1.22 -8.51
CA VAL A 81 -4.31 -0.47 -8.12
C VAL A 81 -5.55 -1.30 -8.47
N GLY A 82 -6.50 -1.38 -7.55
CA GLY A 82 -7.75 -2.09 -7.75
C GLY A 82 -8.56 -2.19 -6.45
N SER A 83 -9.87 -2.29 -6.59
CA SER A 83 -10.78 -2.40 -5.45
C SER A 83 -10.73 -3.80 -4.83
N VAL A 84 -10.55 -3.86 -3.53
CA VAL A 84 -10.60 -5.09 -2.73
C VAL A 84 -11.78 -4.98 -1.76
N GLY A 85 -12.71 -5.92 -1.84
CA GLY A 85 -13.89 -5.95 -0.97
C GLY A 85 -13.56 -6.46 0.43
N SER A 86 -14.24 -5.94 1.46
CA SER A 86 -14.04 -6.34 2.86
C SER A 86 -14.30 -7.84 3.12
N ALA A 87 -15.08 -8.51 2.27
CA ALA A 87 -15.27 -9.97 2.35
C ALA A 87 -13.98 -10.77 2.15
N SER A 88 -12.97 -10.18 1.48
CA SER A 88 -11.65 -10.78 1.28
C SER A 88 -10.72 -10.62 2.49
N PHE A 89 -11.05 -9.81 3.48
CA PHE A 89 -10.18 -9.53 4.61
C PHE A 89 -9.99 -10.76 5.51
N LEU A 90 -8.75 -11.01 5.86
CA LEU A 90 -8.35 -12.09 6.79
C LEU A 90 -8.14 -11.61 8.22
N ALA A 91 -8.04 -10.30 8.44
CA ALA A 91 -7.87 -9.68 9.74
C ALA A 91 -8.55 -8.30 9.77
N GLN A 92 -8.50 -7.63 10.90
CA GLN A 92 -8.87 -6.21 10.98
C GLN A 92 -7.77 -5.36 10.35
N PRO A 93 -8.12 -4.30 9.61
CA PRO A 93 -7.14 -3.34 9.11
C PRO A 93 -6.31 -2.72 10.22
N ALA A 94 -5.06 -2.40 9.93
CA ALA A 94 -4.18 -1.71 10.87
C ALA A 94 -3.34 -0.65 10.16
N ARG A 95 -3.10 0.46 10.87
CA ARG A 95 -2.22 1.51 10.39
C ARG A 95 -0.77 1.03 10.41
N VAL A 96 -0.08 1.19 9.30
CA VAL A 96 1.33 0.80 9.13
C VAL A 96 2.27 2.00 9.11
N ILE A 97 1.89 3.10 8.49
CA ILE A 97 2.68 4.34 8.43
C ILE A 97 1.79 5.52 8.85
N ALA A 98 2.38 6.47 9.57
CA ALA A 98 1.78 7.76 9.87
C ALA A 98 2.78 8.87 9.54
N ALA A 99 2.38 9.84 8.73
CA ALA A 99 3.21 10.97 8.34
C ALA A 99 2.53 12.29 8.69
N ASP A 100 3.10 13.05 9.62
CA ASP A 100 2.67 14.44 9.90
C ASP A 100 3.41 15.37 8.93
N LEU A 101 2.70 15.92 7.96
CA LEU A 101 3.26 16.78 6.90
C LEU A 101 3.77 18.12 7.44
N THR A 102 3.40 18.49 8.67
CA THR A 102 3.91 19.71 9.31
C THR A 102 5.32 19.54 9.88
N THR A 103 5.75 18.31 10.16
CA THR A 103 7.01 18.02 10.85
C THR A 103 7.92 17.05 10.12
N ILE A 104 7.39 16.25 9.19
CA ILE A 104 8.19 15.23 8.47
C ILE A 104 9.48 15.84 7.88
N ALA A 105 10.61 15.16 8.06
CA ALA A 105 11.92 15.63 7.66
C ALA A 105 12.53 14.86 6.47
N THR A 106 11.99 13.69 6.15
CA THR A 106 12.45 12.86 5.04
C THR A 106 11.27 12.32 4.25
N ALA A 107 11.43 12.15 2.96
CA ALA A 107 10.46 11.51 2.09
C ALA A 107 10.54 9.97 2.15
N ASP A 108 11.60 9.43 2.74
CA ASP A 108 11.74 8.01 3.01
C ASP A 108 11.02 7.68 4.32
N VAL A 109 10.03 6.84 4.25
CA VAL A 109 9.19 6.46 5.39
C VAL A 109 9.12 4.95 5.54
N SER A 110 8.98 4.50 6.78
CA SER A 110 8.76 3.10 7.09
C SER A 110 7.84 2.95 8.29
N GLY A 111 7.21 1.79 8.38
CA GLY A 111 6.36 1.46 9.51
C GLY A 111 6.08 -0.03 9.58
N ARG A 112 5.44 -0.44 10.68
CA ARG A 112 5.12 -1.84 10.96
C ARG A 112 3.68 -1.98 11.39
N ALA A 113 3.07 -3.09 10.97
CA ALA A 113 1.77 -3.51 11.45
C ALA A 113 1.81 -4.99 11.82
N GLN A 114 1.04 -5.35 12.84
CA GLN A 114 0.83 -6.72 13.27
C GLN A 114 -0.63 -7.08 13.11
N PHE A 115 -0.89 -8.26 12.59
CA PHE A 115 -2.23 -8.78 12.42
C PHE A 115 -2.36 -10.14 13.09
N THR A 116 -3.58 -10.44 13.47
CA THR A 116 -3.99 -11.80 13.83
C THR A 116 -5.19 -12.16 12.98
N THR A 117 -5.10 -13.23 12.21
CA THR A 117 -6.20 -13.64 11.34
C THR A 117 -7.46 -13.96 12.12
N THR A 118 -8.61 -13.50 11.63
CA THR A 118 -9.93 -13.76 12.22
C THR A 118 -10.65 -14.95 11.59
N ARG A 119 -10.09 -15.48 10.51
CA ARG A 119 -10.53 -16.70 9.82
C ARG A 119 -9.37 -17.34 9.08
N GLY A 120 -9.52 -18.60 8.74
CA GLY A 120 -8.62 -19.29 7.81
C GLY A 120 -8.86 -18.84 6.36
N GLY A 121 -7.87 -19.08 5.50
CA GLY A 121 -7.93 -18.78 4.07
C GLY A 121 -6.57 -18.88 3.38
N LEU A 122 -6.52 -18.45 2.12
CA LEU A 122 -5.29 -18.36 1.34
C LEU A 122 -4.87 -16.87 1.25
N LEU A 123 -3.84 -16.50 1.99
CA LEU A 123 -3.32 -15.13 1.96
C LEU A 123 -2.60 -14.87 0.63
N HIS A 124 -3.21 -14.04 -0.23
CA HIS A 124 -2.68 -13.68 -1.54
C HIS A 124 -1.78 -12.43 -1.50
N GLY A 125 -1.95 -11.58 -0.51
CA GLY A 125 -1.23 -10.31 -0.36
C GLY A 125 -1.91 -9.40 0.64
N PHE A 126 -1.62 -8.11 0.52
CA PHE A 126 -2.18 -7.08 1.38
C PHE A 126 -2.92 -6.03 0.54
N ALA A 127 -4.11 -5.64 0.96
CA ALA A 127 -4.75 -4.44 0.45
C ALA A 127 -4.35 -3.24 1.32
N GLY A 128 -4.23 -2.07 0.70
CA GLY A 128 -3.87 -0.86 1.41
C GLY A 128 -4.59 0.37 0.88
N TRP A 129 -4.76 1.35 1.73
CA TRP A 129 -5.37 2.64 1.44
C TRP A 129 -4.78 3.73 2.33
N PHE A 130 -5.15 4.98 2.05
CA PHE A 130 -4.74 6.10 2.86
C PHE A 130 -5.92 6.74 3.60
N ARG A 131 -5.60 7.46 4.67
CA ARG A 131 -6.45 8.44 5.34
C ARG A 131 -5.67 9.73 5.50
N ALA A 132 -6.18 10.82 4.92
CA ALA A 132 -5.55 12.14 4.96
C ALA A 132 -6.39 13.08 5.83
N LYS A 133 -5.81 13.61 6.92
CA LYS A 133 -6.46 14.58 7.77
C LYS A 133 -6.38 15.96 7.12
N LEU A 134 -7.53 16.50 6.72
CA LEU A 134 -7.62 17.83 6.10
C LEU A 134 -7.77 18.93 7.15
N ALA A 135 -8.64 18.71 8.15
CA ALA A 135 -8.89 19.60 9.28
C ALA A 135 -9.38 18.78 10.47
N ASP A 136 -9.66 19.43 11.59
CA ASP A 136 -10.23 18.73 12.74
C ASP A 136 -11.64 18.20 12.41
N GLY A 137 -11.78 16.87 12.51
CA GLY A 137 -13.01 16.15 12.17
C GLY A 137 -13.26 15.99 10.66
N ILE A 138 -12.33 16.39 9.79
CA ILE A 138 -12.46 16.25 8.32
C ILE A 138 -11.31 15.39 7.80
N GLU A 139 -11.65 14.22 7.29
CA GLU A 139 -10.72 13.27 6.68
C GLU A 139 -11.14 12.95 5.24
N LEU A 140 -10.14 12.72 4.39
CA LEU A 140 -10.27 12.14 3.07
C LEU A 140 -9.67 10.76 3.11
N SER A 141 -10.37 9.74 2.61
CA SER A 141 -9.88 8.37 2.55
C SER A 141 -10.39 7.67 1.30
N ASN A 142 -9.60 6.73 0.80
CA ASN A 142 -10.03 5.79 -0.23
C ASN A 142 -10.34 4.38 0.33
N GLU A 143 -10.56 4.24 1.64
CA GLU A 143 -10.98 2.97 2.27
C GLU A 143 -12.34 2.50 1.73
N ALA A 144 -13.30 3.42 1.60
CA ALA A 144 -14.61 3.08 1.06
C ALA A 144 -14.53 2.88 -0.46
N PRO A 145 -15.16 1.81 -1.01
CA PRO A 145 -15.22 1.60 -2.45
C PRO A 145 -15.93 2.76 -3.16
N GLY A 146 -15.49 3.06 -4.38
CA GLY A 146 -16.11 4.10 -5.22
C GLY A 146 -15.38 5.44 -5.24
N SER A 147 -14.28 5.60 -4.52
CA SER A 147 -13.34 6.69 -4.76
C SER A 147 -12.58 6.44 -6.06
N HIS A 148 -12.16 7.51 -6.75
CA HIS A 148 -11.38 7.35 -7.98
C HIS A 148 -9.95 6.83 -7.74
N TRP A 149 -9.46 6.86 -6.49
CA TRP A 149 -8.12 6.36 -6.14
C TRP A 149 -8.04 4.84 -6.06
N GLU A 150 -9.17 4.14 -5.75
CA GLU A 150 -9.19 2.70 -5.44
C GLU A 150 -8.20 2.33 -4.31
N HIS A 151 -8.07 1.04 -4.01
CA HIS A 151 -7.05 0.51 -3.09
C HIS A 151 -5.75 0.18 -3.84
N VAL A 152 -4.67 -0.05 -3.12
CA VAL A 152 -3.52 -0.78 -3.66
C VAL A 152 -3.57 -2.23 -3.23
N PHE A 153 -2.99 -3.10 -4.06
CA PHE A 153 -2.74 -4.50 -3.75
C PHE A 153 -1.24 -4.79 -3.82
N LEU A 154 -0.70 -5.26 -2.71
CA LEU A 154 0.68 -5.67 -2.50
C LEU A 154 0.70 -7.20 -2.49
N PRO A 155 1.00 -7.87 -3.61
CA PRO A 155 0.92 -9.34 -3.69
C PRO A 155 2.02 -10.02 -2.91
N LEU A 156 1.78 -11.26 -2.52
CA LEU A 156 2.85 -12.19 -2.16
C LEU A 156 3.35 -12.90 -3.42
N GLN A 157 4.63 -13.26 -3.45
CA GLN A 157 5.20 -14.06 -4.52
C GLN A 157 4.54 -15.45 -4.58
N THR A 158 4.28 -16.02 -3.42
CA THR A 158 3.56 -17.29 -3.27
C THR A 158 2.49 -17.09 -2.19
N PRO A 159 1.22 -17.32 -2.51
CA PRO A 159 0.17 -17.29 -1.51
C PRO A 159 0.40 -18.29 -0.38
N VAL A 160 0.01 -17.92 0.85
CA VAL A 160 0.25 -18.72 2.06
C VAL A 160 -1.06 -19.12 2.70
N HIS A 161 -1.27 -20.41 2.95
CA HIS A 161 -2.40 -20.87 3.76
C HIS A 161 -2.24 -20.38 5.21
N VAL A 162 -3.30 -19.79 5.74
CA VAL A 162 -3.38 -19.33 7.12
C VAL A 162 -4.61 -19.92 7.79
N GLU A 163 -4.46 -20.24 9.07
CA GLU A 163 -5.57 -20.61 9.95
C GLU A 163 -6.07 -19.38 10.71
N GLU A 164 -7.21 -19.52 11.36
CA GLU A 164 -7.65 -18.50 12.34
C GLU A 164 -6.57 -18.34 13.43
N ARG A 165 -6.30 -17.11 13.85
CA ARG A 165 -5.29 -16.71 14.84
C ARG A 165 -3.84 -16.88 14.38
N THR A 166 -3.57 -17.01 13.09
CA THR A 166 -2.20 -16.93 12.58
C THR A 166 -1.67 -15.50 12.75
N PRO A 167 -0.51 -15.31 13.41
CA PRO A 167 0.13 -14.00 13.51
C PRO A 167 0.77 -13.62 12.18
N ILE A 168 0.68 -12.34 11.82
CA ILE A 168 1.29 -11.77 10.61
C ILE A 168 2.00 -10.48 11.02
N ASP A 169 3.30 -10.41 10.77
CA ASP A 169 4.10 -9.20 10.95
C ASP A 169 4.45 -8.62 9.58
N VAL A 170 4.20 -7.34 9.38
CA VAL A 170 4.51 -6.62 8.14
C VAL A 170 5.30 -5.37 8.45
N GLU A 171 6.41 -5.20 7.75
CA GLU A 171 7.15 -3.94 7.64
C GLU A 171 6.96 -3.40 6.22
N LEU A 172 6.54 -2.15 6.12
CA LEU A 172 6.37 -1.42 4.87
C LEU A 172 7.36 -0.27 4.82
N GLU A 173 8.10 -0.17 3.72
CA GLU A 173 9.06 0.90 3.46
C GLU A 173 8.69 1.59 2.14
N SER A 174 8.89 2.91 2.07
CA SER A 174 8.72 3.68 0.85
C SER A 174 9.82 4.70 0.69
N HIS A 175 10.33 4.84 -0.53
CA HIS A 175 11.24 5.89 -0.95
C HIS A 175 10.46 6.90 -1.79
N ASP A 176 10.04 8.00 -1.14
CA ASP A 176 9.26 9.10 -1.73
C ASP A 176 8.00 8.68 -2.50
N GLY A 177 7.34 7.60 -2.07
CA GLY A 177 6.17 7.05 -2.76
C GLY A 177 6.46 6.37 -4.10
N LEU A 178 7.70 6.39 -4.59
CA LEU A 178 8.08 5.88 -5.91
C LEU A 178 8.42 4.39 -5.89
N SER A 179 9.03 3.93 -4.82
CA SER A 179 9.31 2.51 -4.61
C SER A 179 8.81 2.05 -3.26
N TRP A 180 8.34 0.81 -3.21
CA TRP A 180 7.75 0.19 -2.04
C TRP A 180 8.42 -1.15 -1.76
N ARG A 181 8.66 -1.45 -0.50
CA ARG A 181 9.08 -2.76 -0.03
C ARG A 181 8.14 -3.21 1.07
N TRP A 182 7.66 -4.44 0.96
CA TRP A 182 6.85 -5.09 2.00
C TRP A 182 7.48 -6.42 2.34
N LYS A 183 7.80 -6.57 3.61
CA LYS A 183 8.52 -7.74 4.13
C LYS A 183 7.99 -8.11 5.51
N GLY A 184 8.24 -9.32 5.94
CA GLY A 184 7.82 -9.77 7.26
C GLY A 184 7.69 -11.26 7.38
N LYS A 185 6.72 -11.70 8.20
CA LYS A 185 6.41 -13.12 8.44
C LYS A 185 4.91 -13.36 8.51
N ILE A 186 4.50 -14.53 8.02
CA ILE A 186 3.15 -15.08 8.13
C ILE A 186 3.30 -16.39 8.91
N GLY A 187 2.97 -16.38 10.21
CA GLY A 187 3.43 -17.44 11.10
C GLY A 187 4.95 -17.54 11.06
N GLU A 188 5.47 -18.68 10.60
CA GLU A 188 6.92 -18.90 10.43
C GLU A 188 7.42 -18.65 8.99
N VAL A 189 6.53 -18.36 8.03
CA VAL A 189 6.89 -18.17 6.62
C VAL A 189 7.34 -16.74 6.38
N PRO A 190 8.62 -16.49 6.03
CA PRO A 190 9.09 -15.15 5.70
C PRO A 190 8.65 -14.74 4.28
N PHE A 191 8.50 -13.44 4.07
CA PHE A 191 8.32 -12.84 2.75
C PHE A 191 9.10 -11.53 2.64
N ASP A 192 9.53 -11.19 1.43
CA ASP A 192 10.25 -9.94 1.14
C ASP A 192 10.09 -9.61 -0.34
N GLN A 193 9.32 -8.59 -0.64
CA GLN A 193 9.07 -8.09 -1.99
C GLN A 193 9.37 -6.59 -2.05
N MET A 194 9.79 -6.15 -3.23
CA MET A 194 10.08 -4.74 -3.47
C MET A 194 9.64 -4.37 -4.89
N SER A 195 8.93 -3.25 -5.04
CA SER A 195 8.64 -2.74 -6.37
C SER A 195 9.94 -2.33 -7.06
N ALA A 196 10.31 -3.10 -8.08
CA ALA A 196 11.63 -3.00 -8.74
C ALA A 196 11.77 -1.75 -9.62
N LEU A 197 10.67 -1.05 -9.89
CA LEU A 197 10.64 0.11 -10.78
C LEU A 197 9.96 1.26 -10.04
N SER A 198 10.62 2.42 -10.03
CA SER A 198 10.06 3.70 -9.63
C SER A 198 8.96 4.13 -10.63
N SER A 199 7.89 3.38 -10.69
CA SER A 199 6.74 3.69 -11.55
C SER A 199 5.52 3.88 -10.67
N PRO A 200 4.64 4.83 -11.02
CA PRO A 200 3.34 4.92 -10.39
C PRO A 200 2.61 3.57 -10.53
N PRO A 201 1.69 3.22 -9.62
CA PRO A 201 0.95 1.97 -9.67
C PRO A 201 0.39 1.71 -11.05
N CYS A 202 0.65 0.52 -11.60
CA CYS A 202 0.20 0.16 -12.94
C CYS A 202 -1.34 0.09 -12.95
N ARG A 203 -1.97 1.01 -13.67
CA ARG A 203 -3.39 0.93 -14.03
C ARG A 203 -3.48 0.20 -15.36
N LEU A 204 -4.16 -0.93 -15.40
CA LEU A 204 -4.49 -1.66 -16.63
C LEU A 204 -6.00 -1.68 -16.82
#